data_bc3fb086024d9dadee4e0e3b0797bfaf
#
_entry.id   bc3fb086024d9dadee4e0e3b0797bfaf
#
_cell.length_a   1.000
_cell.length_b   1.000
_cell.length_c   1.000
_cell.angle_alpha   90.00
_cell.angle_beta   90.00
_cell.angle_gamma   90.00
#
_symmetry.space_group_name_H-M   'P 1'
#
loop_
_entity.id
_entity.type
_entity.pdbx_description
1 polymer ?
#
loop_
_entity_poly.entity_id
_entity_poly.type
_entity_poly.pdbx_seq_one_letter_code
_entity_poly.pdbx_strand_id
1 'polypeptide(L)'
;MTSTMSKTPSEMLDTWGDEATEKARGVAGRVMGYGHDSVIEQARATLVMRFSLVTYHQLVRHRLSSNYREDLENLIDEDRQIVLPPTIAASAFVERFQALAKRFSVFRRQLKRDYHAGEHLYFLLNCDPIKVIMGANARIENGMLAERICNNAQWEIRTLSVRKLELLRSLSEELYKNALPPCVYGTCREGKLSCGRAAEMRQRYLKEE
;
A
#
# COMPACT_ATOMS: atom_id res chain seq x y z
N MET A 1 17.81 -6.96 -26.56
CA MET A 1 17.31 -7.79 -25.43
C MET A 1 18.52 -8.55 -24.89
N THR A 2 18.98 -8.19 -23.71
CA THR A 2 20.03 -8.96 -23.02
C THR A 2 19.39 -10.24 -22.52
N SER A 3 19.55 -11.32 -23.28
CA SER A 3 19.12 -12.63 -22.81
C SER A 3 20.06 -13.06 -21.67
N THR A 4 19.54 -13.16 -20.47
CA THR A 4 20.25 -13.71 -19.30
C THR A 4 20.47 -15.23 -19.42
N MET A 5 20.00 -15.85 -20.51
CA MET A 5 20.11 -17.28 -20.71
C MET A 5 21.53 -17.74 -21.10
N SER A 6 22.39 -16.84 -21.56
CA SER A 6 23.77 -17.14 -21.94
C SER A 6 24.81 -16.85 -20.84
N LYS A 7 24.41 -16.05 -19.82
CA LYS A 7 25.25 -15.69 -18.68
C LYS A 7 24.41 -15.64 -17.40
N THR A 8 24.97 -16.05 -16.30
CA THR A 8 24.37 -15.90 -14.99
C THR A 8 24.33 -14.41 -14.59
N PRO A 9 23.43 -14.01 -13.67
CA PRO A 9 23.43 -12.65 -13.13
C PRO A 9 24.78 -12.21 -12.54
N SER A 10 25.50 -13.12 -11.87
CA SER A 10 26.83 -12.84 -11.32
C SER A 10 27.86 -12.55 -12.43
N GLU A 11 27.90 -13.37 -13.47
CA GLU A 11 28.79 -13.15 -14.63
C GLU A 11 28.49 -11.84 -15.36
N MET A 12 27.22 -11.41 -15.38
CA MET A 12 26.84 -10.11 -15.93
C MET A 12 27.33 -8.96 -15.06
N LEU A 13 27.16 -9.07 -13.75
CA LEU A 13 27.64 -8.06 -12.80
C LEU A 13 29.17 -7.93 -12.89
N ASP A 14 29.90 -9.04 -12.94
CA ASP A 14 31.35 -9.06 -13.11
C ASP A 14 31.78 -8.41 -14.42
N THR A 15 31.05 -8.66 -15.51
CA THR A 15 31.29 -8.06 -16.82
C THR A 15 31.03 -6.55 -16.83
N TRP A 16 30.03 -6.08 -16.09
CA TRP A 16 29.66 -4.68 -16.05
C TRP A 16 30.47 -3.84 -15.03
N GLY A 17 31.05 -4.50 -14.01
CA GLY A 17 31.86 -3.86 -12.98
C GLY A 17 31.12 -2.73 -12.28
N ASP A 18 31.81 -1.59 -12.07
CA ASP A 18 31.28 -0.42 -11.36
C ASP A 18 30.05 0.21 -12.04
N GLU A 19 29.88 0.00 -13.35
CA GLU A 19 28.73 0.50 -14.11
C GLU A 19 27.49 -0.43 -14.04
N ALA A 20 27.57 -1.54 -13.31
CA ALA A 20 26.52 -2.55 -13.29
C ALA A 20 25.14 -1.99 -12.91
N THR A 21 25.11 -1.11 -11.93
CA THR A 21 23.85 -0.50 -11.45
C THR A 21 23.22 0.40 -12.51
N GLU A 22 24.00 1.22 -13.18
CA GLU A 22 23.52 2.14 -14.21
C GLU A 22 23.05 1.38 -15.45
N LYS A 23 23.82 0.40 -15.91
CA LYS A 23 23.44 -0.48 -17.02
C LYS A 23 22.16 -1.27 -16.71
N ALA A 24 22.02 -1.78 -15.49
CA ALA A 24 20.80 -2.49 -15.07
C ALA A 24 19.58 -1.55 -15.08
N ARG A 25 19.71 -0.32 -14.59
CA ARG A 25 18.65 0.71 -14.66
C ARG A 25 18.27 1.02 -16.11
N GLY A 26 19.24 1.23 -16.97
CA GLY A 26 19.01 1.51 -18.39
C GLY A 26 18.27 0.36 -19.11
N VAL A 27 18.61 -0.90 -18.80
CA VAL A 27 17.91 -2.07 -19.34
C VAL A 27 16.49 -2.14 -18.82
N ALA A 28 16.28 -1.98 -17.49
CA ALA A 28 14.97 -2.01 -16.86
C ALA A 28 14.06 -0.93 -17.44
N GLY A 29 14.53 0.33 -17.50
CA GLY A 29 13.77 1.44 -18.06
C GLY A 29 13.36 1.24 -19.52
N ARG A 30 14.26 0.70 -20.34
CA ARG A 30 13.95 0.40 -21.74
C ARG A 30 12.89 -0.70 -21.88
N VAL A 31 13.03 -1.79 -21.15
CA VAL A 31 12.11 -2.93 -21.24
C VAL A 31 10.72 -2.56 -20.75
N MET A 32 10.62 -1.81 -19.65
CA MET A 32 9.35 -1.26 -19.14
C MET A 32 8.73 -0.24 -20.11
N GLY A 33 9.55 0.57 -20.78
CA GLY A 33 9.09 1.52 -21.78
C GLY A 33 8.39 0.88 -22.99
N TYR A 34 8.71 -0.39 -23.28
CA TYR A 34 8.02 -1.20 -24.31
C TYR A 34 6.81 -1.98 -23.76
N GLY A 35 6.42 -1.78 -22.50
CA GLY A 35 5.29 -2.49 -21.88
C GLY A 35 5.59 -3.95 -21.51
N HIS A 36 6.84 -4.35 -21.45
CA HIS A 36 7.25 -5.70 -21.04
C HIS A 36 7.42 -5.81 -19.53
N ASP A 37 6.36 -5.52 -18.79
CA ASP A 37 6.36 -5.43 -17.30
C ASP A 37 6.61 -6.78 -16.61
N SER A 38 6.58 -7.91 -17.33
CA SER A 38 6.89 -9.22 -16.76
C SER A 38 8.32 -9.31 -16.20
N VAL A 39 9.25 -8.52 -16.73
CA VAL A 39 10.65 -8.47 -16.25
C VAL A 39 10.72 -8.01 -14.79
N ILE A 40 9.87 -7.08 -14.37
CA ILE A 40 9.88 -6.56 -13.00
C ILE A 40 9.14 -7.44 -11.99
N GLU A 41 8.54 -8.55 -12.43
CA GLU A 41 7.90 -9.51 -11.53
C GLU A 41 8.91 -10.22 -10.60
N GLN A 42 10.18 -10.26 -10.97
CA GLN A 42 11.25 -10.80 -10.12
C GLN A 42 11.63 -9.88 -8.96
N ALA A 43 11.40 -8.57 -9.10
CA ALA A 43 11.59 -7.62 -8.00
C ALA A 43 10.39 -7.69 -7.05
N ARG A 44 10.64 -8.03 -5.79
CA ARG A 44 9.60 -8.17 -4.76
C ARG A 44 9.92 -7.29 -3.55
N ALA A 45 8.88 -6.71 -2.99
CA ALA A 45 8.95 -6.00 -1.72
C ALA A 45 8.01 -6.65 -0.71
N THR A 46 8.47 -6.74 0.54
CA THR A 46 7.64 -7.17 1.67
C THR A 46 7.68 -6.08 2.73
N LEU A 47 6.52 -5.62 3.14
CA LEU A 47 6.34 -4.50 4.06
C LEU A 47 5.52 -4.92 5.26
N VAL A 48 5.93 -4.48 6.44
CA VAL A 48 5.12 -4.55 7.66
C VAL A 48 4.39 -3.23 7.81
N MET A 49 3.07 -3.30 7.89
CA MET A 49 2.22 -2.11 7.94
C MET A 49 1.22 -2.21 9.09
N ARG A 50 0.81 -1.06 9.62
CA ARG A 50 -0.25 -0.94 10.61
C ARG A 50 -1.26 0.08 10.13
N PHE A 51 -2.52 -0.32 10.11
CA PHE A 51 -3.65 0.50 9.64
C PHE A 51 -4.96 -0.07 10.18
N SER A 52 -6.08 0.63 9.95
CA SER A 52 -7.39 0.23 10.44
C SER A 52 -7.95 -1.04 9.76
N LEU A 53 -8.86 -1.74 10.43
CA LEU A 53 -9.59 -2.86 9.84
C LEU A 53 -10.32 -2.48 8.56
N VAL A 54 -10.88 -1.26 8.46
CA VAL A 54 -11.54 -0.82 7.22
C VAL A 54 -10.56 -0.71 6.06
N THR A 55 -9.34 -0.26 6.31
CA THR A 55 -8.27 -0.23 5.30
C THR A 55 -7.81 -1.63 4.92
N TYR A 56 -7.73 -2.56 5.89
CA TYR A 56 -7.45 -3.96 5.63
C TYR A 56 -8.47 -4.58 4.66
N HIS A 57 -9.75 -4.33 4.86
CA HIS A 57 -10.82 -4.83 3.98
C HIS A 57 -10.70 -4.32 2.54
N GLN A 58 -10.12 -3.13 2.34
CA GLN A 58 -9.84 -2.61 0.99
C GLN A 58 -8.57 -3.20 0.40
N LEU A 59 -7.54 -3.40 1.23
CA LEU A 59 -6.24 -3.90 0.80
C LEU A 59 -6.30 -5.35 0.30
N VAL A 60 -7.04 -6.23 0.98
CA VAL A 60 -7.21 -7.64 0.60
C VAL A 60 -7.97 -7.85 -0.71
N ARG A 61 -8.53 -6.81 -1.30
CA ARG A 61 -9.11 -6.85 -2.65
C ARG A 61 -8.04 -7.04 -3.73
N HIS A 62 -6.80 -6.69 -3.45
CA HIS A 62 -5.65 -6.95 -4.34
C HIS A 62 -5.15 -8.39 -4.13
N ARG A 63 -5.85 -9.33 -4.77
CA ARG A 63 -5.71 -10.78 -4.54
C ARG A 63 -4.37 -11.37 -4.97
N LEU A 64 -3.59 -10.65 -5.78
CA LEU A 64 -2.28 -11.08 -6.26
C LEU A 64 -1.15 -10.75 -5.28
N SER A 65 -1.43 -10.01 -4.22
CA SER A 65 -0.50 -9.77 -3.12
C SER A 65 -0.64 -10.83 -2.03
N SER A 66 0.48 -11.21 -1.41
CA SER A 66 0.47 -12.06 -0.22
C SER A 66 0.21 -11.21 1.01
N ASN A 67 -0.84 -11.51 1.76
CA ASN A 67 -1.22 -10.74 2.94
C ASN A 67 -1.31 -11.68 4.16
N TYR A 68 -0.48 -11.41 5.16
CA TYR A 68 -0.47 -12.10 6.45
C TYR A 68 -0.84 -11.09 7.52
N ARG A 69 -1.99 -11.22 8.11
CA ARG A 69 -2.42 -10.40 9.25
C ARG A 69 -2.02 -11.07 10.56
N GLU A 70 -1.85 -10.27 11.59
CA GLU A 70 -1.78 -10.79 12.95
C GLU A 70 -3.09 -11.45 13.38
N ASP A 71 -3.05 -12.19 14.49
CA ASP A 71 -4.27 -12.73 15.10
C ASP A 71 -5.18 -11.60 15.59
N LEU A 72 -6.47 -11.72 15.34
CA LEU A 72 -7.46 -10.74 15.79
C LEU A 72 -7.55 -10.65 17.32
N GLU A 73 -7.17 -11.71 18.02
CA GLU A 73 -7.08 -11.73 19.47
C GLU A 73 -6.12 -10.66 20.01
N ASN A 74 -5.02 -10.35 19.27
CA ASN A 74 -4.10 -9.30 19.65
C ASN A 74 -4.76 -7.91 19.69
N LEU A 75 -5.81 -7.69 18.88
CA LEU A 75 -6.57 -6.43 18.90
C LEU A 75 -7.43 -6.30 20.16
N ILE A 76 -7.71 -7.42 20.83
CA ILE A 76 -8.46 -7.44 22.09
C ILE A 76 -7.51 -7.27 23.27
N ASP A 77 -6.39 -7.99 23.25
CA ASP A 77 -5.46 -8.08 24.37
C ASP A 77 -4.61 -6.80 24.54
N GLU A 78 -4.19 -6.22 23.42
CA GLU A 78 -3.38 -4.99 23.44
C GLU A 78 -4.27 -3.74 23.55
N ASP A 79 -3.86 -2.78 24.40
CA ASP A 79 -4.49 -1.45 24.45
C ASP A 79 -3.89 -0.58 23.34
N ARG A 80 -4.48 -0.64 22.16
CA ARG A 80 -4.02 0.09 20.97
C ARG A 80 -4.83 1.36 20.76
N GLN A 81 -4.12 2.41 20.38
CA GLN A 81 -4.76 3.64 19.94
C GLN A 81 -5.48 3.38 18.61
N ILE A 82 -6.78 3.70 18.55
CA ILE A 82 -7.60 3.59 17.35
C ILE A 82 -7.11 4.51 16.24
N VAL A 83 -7.41 4.13 15.00
CA VAL A 83 -7.19 5.00 13.84
C VAL A 83 -8.33 6.01 13.75
N LEU A 84 -8.03 7.28 14.01
CA LEU A 84 -9.01 8.35 14.07
C LEU A 84 -9.15 9.02 12.70
N PRO A 85 -10.35 9.00 12.07
CA PRO A 85 -10.57 9.71 10.81
C PRO A 85 -10.31 11.21 10.93
N PRO A 86 -9.63 11.87 9.98
CA PRO A 86 -9.30 13.30 10.06
C PRO A 86 -10.53 14.20 10.25
N THR A 87 -11.64 13.87 9.62
CA THR A 87 -12.91 14.60 9.78
C THR A 87 -13.48 14.50 11.17
N ILE A 88 -13.34 13.35 11.83
CA ILE A 88 -13.74 13.18 13.23
C ILE A 88 -12.76 13.90 14.15
N ALA A 89 -11.44 13.79 13.89
CA ALA A 89 -10.41 14.47 14.67
C ALA A 89 -10.61 15.99 14.71
N ALA A 90 -11.09 16.57 13.60
CA ALA A 90 -11.38 18.02 13.48
C ALA A 90 -12.80 18.42 13.95
N SER A 91 -13.60 17.48 14.47
CA SER A 91 -14.99 17.74 14.84
C SER A 91 -15.20 17.82 16.37
N ALA A 92 -16.33 18.38 16.78
CA ALA A 92 -16.77 18.37 18.18
C ALA A 92 -17.08 16.94 18.71
N PHE A 93 -17.09 15.93 17.85
CA PHE A 93 -17.39 14.55 18.22
C PHE A 93 -16.16 13.73 18.61
N VAL A 94 -14.96 14.29 18.54
CA VAL A 94 -13.68 13.54 18.74
C VAL A 94 -13.64 12.84 20.09
N GLU A 95 -13.94 13.54 21.16
CA GLU A 95 -13.92 12.97 22.53
C GLU A 95 -14.98 11.88 22.70
N ARG A 96 -16.19 12.13 22.20
CA ARG A 96 -17.27 11.14 22.25
C ARG A 96 -16.94 9.89 21.46
N PHE A 97 -16.32 10.04 20.28
CA PHE A 97 -15.88 8.92 19.44
C PHE A 97 -14.83 8.08 20.18
N GLN A 98 -13.81 8.72 20.74
CA GLN A 98 -12.76 8.04 21.50
C GLN A 98 -13.29 7.34 22.75
N ALA A 99 -14.17 8.02 23.51
CA ALA A 99 -14.80 7.43 24.69
C ALA A 99 -15.64 6.18 24.33
N LEU A 100 -16.39 6.25 23.23
CA LEU A 100 -17.18 5.11 22.76
C LEU A 100 -16.28 3.93 22.34
N ALA A 101 -15.23 4.19 21.58
CA ALA A 101 -14.26 3.16 21.19
C ALA A 101 -13.59 2.50 22.42
N LYS A 102 -13.25 3.31 23.42
CA LYS A 102 -12.74 2.81 24.72
C LYS A 102 -13.74 1.89 25.42
N ARG A 103 -15.02 2.26 25.47
CA ARG A 103 -16.08 1.42 26.05
C ARG A 103 -16.18 0.07 25.33
N PHE A 104 -16.14 0.04 23.99
CA PHE A 104 -16.11 -1.20 23.23
C PHE A 104 -14.86 -2.05 23.52
N SER A 105 -13.70 -1.42 23.65
CA SER A 105 -12.45 -2.11 24.01
C SER A 105 -12.55 -2.78 25.40
N VAL A 106 -13.14 -2.11 26.39
CA VAL A 106 -13.37 -2.68 27.73
C VAL A 106 -14.36 -3.84 27.65
N PHE A 107 -15.49 -3.62 26.98
CA PHE A 107 -16.57 -4.61 26.87
C PHE A 107 -16.11 -5.91 26.19
N ARG A 108 -15.41 -5.82 25.06
CA ARG A 108 -14.93 -7.02 24.36
C ARG A 108 -13.88 -7.81 25.17
N ARG A 109 -13.04 -7.12 25.98
CA ARG A 109 -12.12 -7.80 26.91
C ARG A 109 -12.88 -8.52 28.03
N GLN A 110 -13.99 -7.98 28.50
CA GLN A 110 -14.86 -8.63 29.46
C GLN A 110 -15.52 -9.87 28.84
N LEU A 111 -16.08 -9.76 27.63
CA LEU A 111 -16.66 -10.89 26.90
C LEU A 111 -15.64 -12.00 26.70
N LYS A 112 -14.39 -11.67 26.36
CA LYS A 112 -13.32 -12.67 26.20
C LYS A 112 -13.06 -13.47 27.48
N ARG A 113 -13.20 -12.87 28.65
CA ARG A 113 -13.06 -13.57 29.93
C ARG A 113 -14.24 -14.45 30.27
N ASP A 114 -15.44 -14.01 29.89
CA ASP A 114 -16.69 -14.64 30.30
C ASP A 114 -17.17 -15.70 29.29
N TYR A 115 -16.73 -15.62 28.02
CA TYR A 115 -17.15 -16.48 26.91
C TYR A 115 -15.94 -16.93 26.10
N HIS A 116 -15.98 -18.16 25.56
CA HIS A 116 -14.82 -18.79 24.92
C HIS A 116 -15.02 -19.14 23.43
N ALA A 117 -16.17 -18.82 22.84
CA ALA A 117 -16.49 -19.19 21.46
C ALA A 117 -16.22 -18.06 20.43
N GLY A 118 -15.48 -17.02 20.82
CA GLY A 118 -15.06 -15.94 19.91
C GLY A 118 -16.05 -14.78 19.78
N GLU A 119 -17.05 -14.70 20.63
CA GLU A 119 -18.10 -13.66 20.60
C GLU A 119 -17.52 -12.25 20.73
N HIS A 120 -16.42 -12.10 21.47
CA HIS A 120 -15.72 -10.82 21.64
C HIS A 120 -15.19 -10.25 20.33
N LEU A 121 -14.90 -11.09 19.31
CA LEU A 121 -14.42 -10.65 18.00
C LEU A 121 -15.49 -9.90 17.20
N TYR A 122 -16.78 -10.14 17.47
CA TYR A 122 -17.89 -9.39 16.85
C TYR A 122 -17.91 -7.91 17.23
N PHE A 123 -17.21 -7.53 18.31
CA PHE A 123 -17.12 -6.15 18.79
C PHE A 123 -15.82 -5.46 18.37
N LEU A 124 -15.12 -5.98 17.37
CA LEU A 124 -14.04 -5.27 16.71
C LEU A 124 -14.61 -4.10 15.89
N LEU A 125 -13.97 -2.94 16.01
CA LEU A 125 -14.36 -1.73 15.33
C LEU A 125 -13.55 -1.56 14.04
N ASN A 126 -14.15 -0.97 13.03
CA ASN A 126 -13.45 -0.63 11.80
C ASN A 126 -12.23 0.28 11.99
N CYS A 127 -12.18 1.04 13.08
CA CYS A 127 -11.05 1.89 13.46
C CYS A 127 -9.98 1.18 14.29
N ASP A 128 -10.17 -0.10 14.67
CA ASP A 128 -9.12 -0.85 15.37
C ASP A 128 -7.91 -1.08 14.45
N PRO A 129 -6.69 -0.77 14.92
CA PRO A 129 -5.49 -0.95 14.12
C PRO A 129 -5.05 -2.41 14.08
N ILE A 130 -4.71 -2.89 12.88
CA ILE A 130 -4.20 -4.24 12.63
C ILE A 130 -2.80 -4.17 12.01
N LYS A 131 -1.92 -5.09 12.39
CA LYS A 131 -0.61 -5.29 11.75
C LYS A 131 -0.75 -6.30 10.61
N VAL A 132 -0.16 -5.97 9.48
CA VAL A 132 -0.17 -6.81 8.27
C VAL A 132 1.22 -6.85 7.66
N ILE A 133 1.66 -8.04 7.31
CA ILE A 133 2.81 -8.26 6.43
C ILE A 133 2.25 -8.44 5.03
N MET A 134 2.65 -7.57 4.12
CA MET A 134 2.21 -7.63 2.74
C MET A 134 3.40 -7.74 1.80
N GLY A 135 3.38 -8.75 0.94
CA GLY A 135 4.39 -8.96 -0.10
C GLY A 135 3.78 -8.97 -1.49
N ALA A 136 4.40 -8.24 -2.42
CA ALA A 136 4.03 -8.29 -3.83
C ALA A 136 5.24 -8.04 -4.73
N ASN A 137 5.14 -8.45 -6.00
CA ASN A 137 6.15 -8.05 -6.98
C ASN A 137 5.89 -6.64 -7.50
N ALA A 138 6.90 -6.03 -8.13
CA ALA A 138 6.83 -4.63 -8.56
C ALA A 138 5.71 -4.36 -9.56
N ARG A 139 5.36 -5.31 -10.43
CA ARG A 139 4.24 -5.16 -11.38
C ARG A 139 2.89 -5.05 -10.66
N ILE A 140 2.66 -5.93 -9.69
CA ILE A 140 1.44 -5.90 -8.86
C ILE A 140 1.40 -4.64 -8.02
N GLU A 141 2.55 -4.24 -7.42
CA GLU A 141 2.65 -3.01 -6.65
C GLU A 141 2.31 -1.77 -7.48
N ASN A 142 2.81 -1.66 -8.70
CA ASN A 142 2.52 -0.54 -9.60
C ASN A 142 1.01 -0.42 -9.85
N GLY A 143 0.33 -1.54 -10.13
CA GLY A 143 -1.11 -1.55 -10.33
C GLY A 143 -1.89 -1.12 -9.07
N MET A 144 -1.53 -1.67 -7.91
CA MET A 144 -2.17 -1.33 -6.64
C MET A 144 -1.98 0.15 -6.27
N LEU A 145 -0.75 0.65 -6.38
CA LEU A 145 -0.44 2.04 -6.07
C LEU A 145 -1.18 3.01 -7.00
N ALA A 146 -1.25 2.69 -8.30
CA ALA A 146 -2.01 3.48 -9.27
C ALA A 146 -3.49 3.65 -8.88
N GLU A 147 -4.11 2.62 -8.32
CA GLU A 147 -5.49 2.68 -7.84
C GLU A 147 -5.62 3.39 -6.49
N ARG A 148 -4.69 3.14 -5.56
CA ARG A 148 -4.83 3.57 -4.15
C ARG A 148 -4.27 4.96 -3.86
N ILE A 149 -3.44 5.51 -4.73
CA ILE A 149 -2.99 6.91 -4.67
C ILE A 149 -4.06 7.86 -5.24
N CYS A 150 -5.02 7.35 -6.01
CA CYS A 150 -6.12 8.13 -6.57
C CYS A 150 -6.87 8.92 -5.48
N ASN A 151 -7.27 10.17 -5.78
CA ASN A 151 -8.02 10.99 -4.83
C ASN A 151 -9.40 10.43 -4.45
N ASN A 152 -9.96 9.53 -5.25
CA ASN A 152 -11.20 8.81 -4.92
C ASN A 152 -10.97 7.63 -3.96
N ALA A 153 -9.72 7.24 -3.70
CA ALA A 153 -9.43 6.24 -2.68
C ALA A 153 -9.71 6.80 -1.28
N GLN A 154 -10.13 5.92 -0.37
CA GLN A 154 -10.34 6.29 1.04
C GLN A 154 -9.06 6.91 1.61
N TRP A 155 -9.21 7.90 2.50
CA TRP A 155 -8.12 8.76 2.97
C TRP A 155 -6.93 7.98 3.55
N GLU A 156 -7.19 6.93 4.34
CA GLU A 156 -6.14 6.19 5.03
C GLU A 156 -5.33 5.31 4.07
N ILE A 157 -6.00 4.52 3.21
CA ILE A 157 -5.30 3.69 2.22
C ILE A 157 -4.56 4.56 1.21
N ARG A 158 -5.09 5.76 0.89
CA ARG A 158 -4.39 6.71 0.03
C ARG A 158 -3.12 7.23 0.69
N THR A 159 -3.20 7.67 1.94
CA THR A 159 -2.04 8.15 2.70
C THR A 159 -0.97 7.05 2.85
N LEU A 160 -1.41 5.84 3.16
CA LEU A 160 -0.54 4.67 3.25
C LEU A 160 0.15 4.38 1.91
N SER A 161 -0.60 4.44 0.80
CA SER A 161 -0.07 4.16 -0.53
C SER A 161 0.91 5.23 -1.02
N VAL A 162 0.69 6.49 -0.67
CA VAL A 162 1.66 7.57 -0.96
C VAL A 162 2.98 7.32 -0.22
N ARG A 163 2.94 7.03 1.07
CA ARG A 163 4.14 6.70 1.86
C ARG A 163 4.86 5.45 1.34
N LYS A 164 4.07 4.45 0.94
CA LYS A 164 4.60 3.22 0.34
C LYS A 164 5.31 3.51 -0.98
N LEU A 165 4.73 4.34 -1.84
CA LEU A 165 5.37 4.76 -3.10
C LEU A 165 6.69 5.50 -2.84
N GLU A 166 6.71 6.45 -1.91
CA GLU A 166 7.92 7.19 -1.53
C GLU A 166 9.03 6.23 -1.08
N LEU A 167 8.71 5.27 -0.21
CA LEU A 167 9.66 4.25 0.23
C LEU A 167 10.16 3.37 -0.92
N LEU A 168 9.26 2.87 -1.77
CA LEU A 168 9.63 1.99 -2.88
C LEU A 168 10.48 2.73 -3.93
N ARG A 169 10.19 3.99 -4.21
CA ARG A 169 11.00 4.85 -5.09
C ARG A 169 12.38 5.14 -4.51
N SER A 170 12.51 5.29 -3.20
CA SER A 170 13.84 5.46 -2.58
C SER A 170 14.72 4.22 -2.74
N LEU A 171 14.12 3.03 -2.90
CA LEU A 171 14.83 1.79 -3.19
C LEU A 171 15.13 1.64 -4.69
N SER A 172 14.18 1.96 -5.54
CA SER A 172 14.34 1.91 -7.00
C SER A 172 13.30 2.79 -7.70
N GLU A 173 13.70 4.00 -8.09
CA GLU A 173 12.84 4.91 -8.86
C GLU A 173 12.39 4.25 -10.18
N GLU A 174 13.30 3.56 -10.88
CA GLU A 174 13.01 2.94 -12.17
C GLU A 174 11.86 1.93 -12.12
N LEU A 175 11.76 1.15 -11.05
CA LEU A 175 10.71 0.13 -10.92
C LEU A 175 9.33 0.74 -10.60
N TYR A 176 9.30 1.90 -9.93
CA TYR A 176 8.07 2.46 -9.38
C TYR A 176 7.70 3.84 -9.91
N LYS A 177 8.45 4.40 -10.88
CA LYS A 177 8.16 5.72 -11.47
C LYS A 177 6.76 5.80 -12.07
N ASN A 178 6.26 4.69 -12.64
CA ASN A 178 4.94 4.61 -13.28
C ASN A 178 3.82 4.15 -12.35
N ALA A 179 4.08 3.97 -11.06
CA ALA A 179 3.09 3.53 -10.06
C ALA A 179 2.15 4.67 -9.63
N LEU A 180 1.54 5.35 -10.60
CA LEU A 180 0.71 6.55 -10.39
C LEU A 180 -0.68 6.40 -11.02
N PRO A 181 -1.67 7.14 -10.53
CA PRO A 181 -3.01 7.13 -11.11
C PRO A 181 -3.00 7.46 -12.61
N PRO A 182 -3.84 6.80 -13.41
CA PRO A 182 -3.87 7.00 -14.87
C PRO A 182 -4.02 8.45 -15.32
N CYS A 183 -4.70 9.30 -14.54
CA CYS A 183 -4.88 10.72 -14.84
C CYS A 183 -3.57 11.52 -14.84
N VAL A 184 -2.48 10.98 -14.30
CA VAL A 184 -1.15 11.60 -14.34
C VAL A 184 -0.58 11.55 -15.76
N TYR A 185 -0.71 10.41 -16.43
CA TYR A 185 -0.14 10.19 -17.76
C TYR A 185 -1.15 10.33 -18.91
N GLY A 186 -2.45 10.36 -18.61
CA GLY A 186 -3.48 10.38 -19.63
C GLY A 186 -4.85 10.78 -19.11
N THR A 187 -5.86 9.98 -19.44
CA THR A 187 -7.26 10.23 -19.04
C THR A 187 -7.62 9.53 -17.74
N CYS A 188 -8.50 10.17 -16.97
CA CYS A 188 -9.07 9.57 -15.77
C CYS A 188 -9.96 8.38 -16.14
N ARG A 189 -9.75 7.22 -15.51
CA ARG A 189 -10.57 6.01 -15.73
C ARG A 189 -11.93 6.03 -15.04
N GLU A 190 -12.12 6.96 -14.08
CA GLU A 190 -13.36 7.07 -13.29
C GLU A 190 -14.54 7.69 -14.09
N GLY A 191 -14.30 8.20 -15.28
CA GLY A 191 -15.34 8.78 -16.12
C GLY A 191 -16.13 9.87 -15.39
N LYS A 192 -17.45 9.67 -15.24
CA LYS A 192 -18.35 10.61 -14.54
C LYS A 192 -18.05 10.76 -13.04
N LEU A 193 -17.37 9.80 -12.44
CA LEU A 193 -16.96 9.83 -11.03
C LEU A 193 -15.58 10.45 -10.83
N SER A 194 -15.01 11.08 -11.85
CA SER A 194 -13.72 11.76 -11.74
C SER A 194 -13.75 12.82 -10.65
N CYS A 195 -12.68 12.88 -9.85
CA CYS A 195 -12.50 13.93 -8.84
C CYS A 195 -12.18 15.32 -9.42
N GLY A 196 -11.97 15.44 -10.75
CA GLY A 196 -11.62 16.69 -11.43
C GLY A 196 -10.20 17.23 -11.20
N ARG A 197 -9.37 16.53 -10.38
CA ARG A 197 -8.07 17.03 -9.92
C ARG A 197 -6.87 16.48 -10.68
N ALA A 198 -7.02 16.15 -11.97
CA ALA A 198 -5.95 15.57 -12.78
C ALA A 198 -4.73 16.52 -12.93
N ALA A 199 -4.97 17.82 -13.09
CA ALA A 199 -3.89 18.82 -13.18
C ALA A 199 -3.03 18.85 -11.91
N GLU A 200 -3.67 18.86 -10.76
CA GLU A 200 -3.02 18.82 -9.44
C GLU A 200 -2.19 17.55 -9.23
N MET A 201 -2.72 16.40 -9.68
CA MET A 201 -2.00 15.14 -9.61
C MET A 201 -0.77 15.13 -10.52
N ARG A 202 -0.86 15.72 -11.71
CA ARG A 202 0.28 15.90 -12.62
C ARG A 202 1.35 16.79 -11.98
N GLN A 203 0.96 17.96 -11.49
CA GLN A 203 1.89 18.88 -10.81
C GLN A 203 2.61 18.22 -9.63
N ARG A 204 1.90 17.37 -8.88
CA ARG A 204 2.46 16.69 -7.72
C ARG A 204 3.48 15.62 -8.07
N TYR A 205 3.28 14.87 -9.13
CA TYR A 205 4.03 13.65 -9.40
C TYR A 205 4.90 13.68 -10.66
N LEU A 206 4.59 14.53 -11.60
CA LEU A 206 5.49 14.84 -12.71
C LEU A 206 6.33 16.05 -12.28
N LYS A 207 7.61 15.82 -12.06
CA LYS A 207 8.56 16.95 -11.96
C LYS A 207 8.61 17.58 -13.36
N GLU A 208 8.42 18.88 -13.44
CA GLU A 208 8.80 19.61 -14.63
C GLU A 208 10.31 19.39 -14.82
N GLU A 209 10.69 18.78 -15.95
CA GLU A 209 12.06 18.64 -16.39
C GLU A 209 12.63 20.01 -16.79
#